data_6f58ac41c03a6498ba4e847ad8df69f0
#
_entry.id   6f58ac41c03a6498ba4e847ad8df69f0
#
_cell.length_a   1.000
_cell.length_b   1.000
_cell.length_c   1.000
_cell.angle_alpha   90.00
_cell.angle_beta   90.00
_cell.angle_gamma   90.00
#
_symmetry.space_group_name_H-M   'P 1'
#
loop_
_entity.id
_entity.type
_entity.pdbx_description
1 polymer ?
#
loop_
_entity_poly.entity_id
_entity_poly.type
_entity_poly.pdbx_seq_one_letter_code
_entity_poly.pdbx_strand_id
1 'polypeptide(L)'
;MTKKILILPGDGIGQEVTASAKEVLDFLIAEHNLDFSIEEMDAGGTAYDKFGSPLPEKVLAKAKESDAILFGAVGGPKWDELDWDNRPEQALLSLRKELELFANLRPAFLFNELAAASPIKNRIIENLDILIVRELTGGIYFGEPRAIVENEDPPYAFNTMVYNENEIKRIAKVAFESAQKRGGKLCSVEKANVLEVSKFWRSIVSDMAKDYPDVELSHQLADNTAMQLVLNPNQYDVIVSSNLFGDILSDIAATLSGSIGMLPSASLNSSSQGMYEPCHGSAPDIAGMDIANPIAMIASLGMALKYSLDQKVLSDSIDRAIKEFIAKGYRTKDISTNDEYVKTSEVASILIGILKNG
;
A
#
# COMPACT_ATOMS: atom_id res chain seq x y z
N MET A 1 16.04 -16.47 -15.30
CA MET A 1 15.02 -17.29 -14.58
C MET A 1 13.69 -16.62 -14.80
N THR A 2 12.67 -17.38 -15.15
CA THR A 2 11.31 -16.92 -15.31
C THR A 2 10.80 -16.31 -14.01
N LYS A 3 10.39 -15.05 -14.03
CA LYS A 3 9.76 -14.40 -12.86
C LYS A 3 8.30 -14.86 -12.72
N LYS A 4 7.92 -15.20 -11.51
CA LYS A 4 6.58 -15.72 -11.20
C LYS A 4 5.72 -14.63 -10.56
N ILE A 5 4.54 -14.39 -11.13
CA ILE A 5 3.57 -13.40 -10.65
C ILE A 5 2.30 -14.12 -10.26
N LEU A 6 1.86 -13.96 -9.01
CA LEU A 6 0.56 -14.42 -8.55
C LEU A 6 -0.40 -13.23 -8.52
N ILE A 7 -1.57 -13.40 -9.13
CA ILE A 7 -2.65 -12.40 -9.10
C ILE A 7 -3.76 -12.91 -8.20
N LEU A 8 -4.12 -12.11 -7.22
CA LEU A 8 -5.18 -12.37 -6.25
C LEU A 8 -6.19 -11.21 -6.30
N PRO A 9 -7.21 -11.25 -7.18
CA PRO A 9 -8.16 -10.13 -7.33
C PRO A 9 -8.93 -9.80 -6.05
N GLY A 10 -9.26 -10.81 -5.25
CA GLY A 10 -9.98 -10.63 -3.99
C GLY A 10 -11.46 -10.34 -4.19
N ASP A 11 -11.98 -9.29 -3.52
CA ASP A 11 -13.39 -8.97 -3.40
C ASP A 11 -13.75 -7.59 -3.96
N GLY A 12 -15.04 -7.35 -4.17
CA GLY A 12 -15.55 -6.05 -4.57
C GLY A 12 -14.89 -5.49 -5.84
N ILE A 13 -14.47 -4.22 -5.79
CA ILE A 13 -13.77 -3.57 -6.91
C ILE A 13 -12.40 -4.18 -7.21
N GLY A 14 -11.84 -4.99 -6.29
CA GLY A 14 -10.58 -5.69 -6.49
C GLY A 14 -10.55 -6.50 -7.79
N GLN A 15 -11.68 -7.11 -8.17
CA GLN A 15 -11.83 -7.87 -9.41
C GLN A 15 -11.59 -6.99 -10.66
N GLU A 16 -12.23 -5.83 -10.74
CA GLU A 16 -12.18 -4.95 -11.91
C GLU A 16 -10.89 -4.13 -12.00
N VAL A 17 -10.36 -3.64 -10.85
CA VAL A 17 -9.10 -2.88 -10.87
C VAL A 17 -7.88 -3.78 -11.16
N THR A 18 -7.93 -5.05 -10.70
CA THR A 18 -6.88 -6.02 -11.00
C THR A 18 -6.92 -6.47 -12.45
N ALA A 19 -8.12 -6.64 -13.03
CA ALA A 19 -8.28 -6.94 -14.46
C ALA A 19 -7.63 -5.84 -15.33
N SER A 20 -7.84 -4.56 -14.98
CA SER A 20 -7.20 -3.44 -15.67
C SER A 20 -5.66 -3.46 -15.54
N ALA A 21 -5.12 -3.76 -14.37
CA ALA A 21 -3.68 -3.87 -14.19
C ALA A 21 -3.09 -5.07 -14.94
N LYS A 22 -3.82 -6.19 -14.98
CA LYS A 22 -3.43 -7.39 -15.74
C LYS A 22 -3.37 -7.11 -17.24
N GLU A 23 -4.31 -6.35 -17.80
CA GLU A 23 -4.30 -5.97 -19.21
C GLU A 23 -3.03 -5.16 -19.57
N VAL A 24 -2.62 -4.23 -18.69
CA VAL A 24 -1.35 -3.48 -18.86
C VAL A 24 -0.15 -4.42 -18.75
N LEU A 25 -0.14 -5.35 -17.78
CA LEU A 25 0.93 -6.34 -17.61
C LEU A 25 1.06 -7.25 -18.85
N ASP A 26 -0.05 -7.79 -19.36
CA ASP A 26 -0.08 -8.66 -20.54
C ASP A 26 0.48 -7.92 -21.76
N PHE A 27 0.12 -6.65 -21.94
CA PHE A 27 0.70 -5.80 -22.98
C PHE A 27 2.23 -5.65 -22.83
N LEU A 28 2.72 -5.32 -21.62
CA LEU A 28 4.17 -5.14 -21.38
C LEU A 28 4.94 -6.45 -21.63
N ILE A 29 4.39 -7.59 -21.22
CA ILE A 29 5.00 -8.91 -21.50
C ILE A 29 5.13 -9.16 -22.99
N ALA A 30 4.08 -8.92 -23.76
CA ALA A 30 4.07 -9.14 -25.19
C ALA A 30 5.00 -8.18 -25.94
N GLU A 31 4.98 -6.88 -25.59
CA GLU A 31 5.76 -5.84 -26.28
C GLU A 31 7.27 -5.99 -26.01
N HIS A 32 7.65 -6.36 -24.78
CA HIS A 32 9.06 -6.44 -24.37
C HIS A 32 9.60 -7.86 -24.27
N ASN A 33 8.82 -8.89 -24.67
CA ASN A 33 9.19 -10.32 -24.61
C ASN A 33 9.69 -10.73 -23.21
N LEU A 34 8.96 -10.33 -22.16
CA LEU A 34 9.36 -10.62 -20.77
C LEU A 34 9.15 -12.10 -20.44
N ASP A 35 10.15 -12.71 -19.78
CA ASP A 35 10.06 -14.08 -19.28
C ASP A 35 9.33 -14.12 -17.94
N PHE A 36 8.01 -13.87 -17.97
CA PHE A 36 7.14 -13.89 -16.80
C PHE A 36 6.10 -15.01 -16.91
N SER A 37 5.82 -15.67 -15.80
CA SER A 37 4.67 -16.59 -15.67
C SER A 37 3.64 -15.99 -14.72
N ILE A 38 2.38 -15.98 -15.15
CA ILE A 38 1.26 -15.44 -14.38
C ILE A 38 0.35 -16.59 -13.97
N GLU A 39 -0.02 -16.62 -12.70
CA GLU A 39 -1.09 -17.48 -12.18
C GLU A 39 -2.11 -16.60 -11.45
N GLU A 40 -3.41 -16.84 -11.66
CA GLU A 40 -4.49 -16.13 -11.00
C GLU A 40 -5.26 -17.09 -10.10
N MET A 41 -5.52 -16.68 -8.85
CA MET A 41 -6.20 -17.48 -7.84
C MET A 41 -7.13 -16.61 -6.99
N ASP A 42 -8.12 -17.26 -6.37
CA ASP A 42 -9.02 -16.58 -5.44
C ASP A 42 -8.39 -16.39 -4.07
N ALA A 43 -8.69 -15.24 -3.44
CA ALA A 43 -8.36 -14.90 -2.05
C ALA A 43 -9.53 -14.09 -1.44
N GLY A 44 -9.52 -13.92 -0.12
CA GLY A 44 -10.53 -13.15 0.59
C GLY A 44 -11.87 -13.84 0.69
N GLY A 45 -12.94 -13.07 0.70
CA GLY A 45 -14.32 -13.56 0.79
C GLY A 45 -14.74 -14.41 -0.40
N THR A 46 -14.25 -14.09 -1.59
CA THR A 46 -14.46 -14.90 -2.80
C THR A 46 -13.87 -16.31 -2.64
N ALA A 47 -12.69 -16.43 -2.04
CA ALA A 47 -12.11 -17.76 -1.75
C ALA A 47 -12.87 -18.47 -0.64
N TYR A 48 -13.28 -17.75 0.41
CA TYR A 48 -14.09 -18.32 1.48
C TYR A 48 -15.40 -18.93 0.96
N ASP A 49 -16.10 -18.22 0.10
CA ASP A 49 -17.37 -18.73 -0.51
C ASP A 49 -17.18 -20.01 -1.31
N LYS A 50 -16.01 -20.17 -1.97
CA LYS A 50 -15.73 -21.35 -2.81
C LYS A 50 -15.12 -22.52 -2.04
N PHE A 51 -14.29 -22.23 -1.05
CA PHE A 51 -13.41 -23.23 -0.43
C PHE A 51 -13.51 -23.29 1.10
N GLY A 52 -14.31 -22.42 1.75
CA GLY A 52 -14.46 -22.35 3.19
C GLY A 52 -13.23 -21.76 3.92
N SER A 53 -12.31 -21.13 3.19
CA SER A 53 -11.11 -20.47 3.75
C SER A 53 -10.80 -19.21 2.94
N PRO A 54 -10.50 -18.07 3.59
CA PRO A 54 -10.12 -16.84 2.90
C PRO A 54 -8.74 -16.93 2.23
N LEU A 55 -7.88 -17.84 2.68
CA LEU A 55 -6.58 -18.14 2.07
C LEU A 55 -6.36 -19.67 2.05
N PRO A 56 -6.81 -20.38 1.00
CA PRO A 56 -6.55 -21.80 0.86
C PRO A 56 -5.05 -22.12 0.86
N GLU A 57 -4.65 -23.27 1.43
CA GLU A 57 -3.24 -23.69 1.51
C GLU A 57 -2.52 -23.68 0.15
N LYS A 58 -3.24 -24.06 -0.92
CA LYS A 58 -2.69 -24.02 -2.29
C LYS A 58 -2.31 -22.60 -2.70
N VAL A 59 -3.12 -21.60 -2.33
CA VAL A 59 -2.84 -20.19 -2.65
C VAL A 59 -1.62 -19.70 -1.89
N LEU A 60 -1.54 -20.03 -0.60
CA LEU A 60 -0.37 -19.68 0.23
C LEU A 60 0.91 -20.35 -0.30
N ALA A 61 0.85 -21.61 -0.73
CA ALA A 61 1.99 -22.30 -1.32
C ALA A 61 2.46 -21.60 -2.60
N LYS A 62 1.54 -21.18 -3.48
CA LYS A 62 1.86 -20.43 -4.68
C LYS A 62 2.42 -19.03 -4.38
N ALA A 63 1.86 -18.35 -3.38
CA ALA A 63 2.39 -17.08 -2.92
C ALA A 63 3.86 -17.19 -2.46
N LYS A 64 4.21 -18.26 -1.73
CA LYS A 64 5.60 -18.52 -1.30
C LYS A 64 6.57 -18.78 -2.46
N GLU A 65 6.08 -19.27 -3.59
CA GLU A 65 6.89 -19.54 -4.80
C GLU A 65 6.99 -18.33 -5.74
N SER A 66 6.19 -17.29 -5.54
CA SER A 66 6.08 -16.15 -6.44
C SER A 66 7.11 -15.07 -6.12
N ASP A 67 7.64 -14.38 -7.14
CA ASP A 67 8.50 -13.20 -6.96
C ASP A 67 7.67 -11.96 -6.58
N ALA A 68 6.47 -11.84 -7.16
CA ALA A 68 5.54 -10.74 -6.89
C ALA A 68 4.10 -11.24 -6.79
N ILE A 69 3.33 -10.62 -5.90
CA ILE A 69 1.90 -10.86 -5.76
C ILE A 69 1.17 -9.54 -6.05
N LEU A 70 0.28 -9.54 -7.04
CA LEU A 70 -0.65 -8.45 -7.27
C LEU A 70 -1.94 -8.77 -6.54
N PHE A 71 -2.27 -7.96 -5.53
CA PHE A 71 -3.41 -8.19 -4.66
C PHE A 71 -4.43 -7.06 -4.85
N GLY A 72 -5.69 -7.41 -5.17
CA GLY A 72 -6.72 -6.40 -5.40
C GLY A 72 -7.24 -5.77 -4.11
N ALA A 73 -8.31 -6.33 -3.56
CA ALA A 73 -8.87 -5.88 -2.29
C ALA A 73 -9.64 -7.03 -1.61
N VAL A 74 -9.87 -6.93 -0.31
CA VAL A 74 -10.66 -7.94 0.43
C VAL A 74 -11.67 -7.29 1.36
N GLY A 75 -12.68 -8.06 1.72
CA GLY A 75 -13.70 -7.67 2.69
C GLY A 75 -15.02 -7.23 2.06
N GLY A 76 -16.01 -7.11 2.91
CA GLY A 76 -17.35 -6.63 2.55
C GLY A 76 -18.39 -7.08 3.56
N PRO A 77 -19.55 -6.39 3.62
CA PRO A 77 -20.60 -6.63 4.63
C PRO A 77 -21.11 -8.07 4.69
N LYS A 78 -20.98 -8.80 3.59
CA LYS A 78 -21.40 -10.20 3.50
C LYS A 78 -20.70 -11.11 4.52
N TRP A 79 -19.49 -10.78 4.92
CA TRP A 79 -18.62 -11.61 5.75
C TRP A 79 -18.37 -11.04 7.16
N ASP A 80 -19.03 -9.95 7.54
CA ASP A 80 -18.81 -9.26 8.83
C ASP A 80 -19.19 -10.14 10.04
N GLU A 81 -20.14 -11.07 9.87
CA GLU A 81 -20.59 -11.98 10.93
C GLU A 81 -19.72 -13.24 11.08
N LEU A 82 -18.73 -13.44 10.19
CA LEU A 82 -17.82 -14.58 10.30
C LEU A 82 -16.91 -14.44 11.53
N ASP A 83 -16.55 -15.60 12.09
CA ASP A 83 -15.47 -15.68 13.08
C ASP A 83 -14.20 -15.05 12.53
N TRP A 84 -13.41 -14.44 13.39
CA TRP A 84 -12.19 -13.69 13.03
C TRP A 84 -11.27 -14.45 12.07
N ASP A 85 -11.03 -15.75 12.30
CA ASP A 85 -10.12 -16.57 11.50
C ASP A 85 -10.63 -16.83 10.07
N ASN A 86 -11.92 -16.62 9.83
CA ASN A 86 -12.58 -16.84 8.54
C ASN A 86 -12.91 -15.55 7.78
N ARG A 87 -12.64 -14.39 8.39
CA ARG A 87 -12.87 -13.11 7.71
C ARG A 87 -11.94 -12.92 6.52
N PRO A 88 -12.39 -12.26 5.44
CA PRO A 88 -11.58 -12.00 4.24
C PRO A 88 -10.22 -11.37 4.51
N GLU A 89 -10.14 -10.47 5.51
CA GLU A 89 -8.92 -9.77 5.94
C GLU A 89 -7.81 -10.71 6.39
N GLN A 90 -8.18 -11.93 6.84
CA GLN A 90 -7.19 -12.94 7.22
C GLN A 90 -6.33 -13.42 6.06
N ALA A 91 -6.83 -13.34 4.82
CA ALA A 91 -6.02 -13.62 3.64
C ALA A 91 -4.82 -12.67 3.56
N LEU A 92 -5.08 -11.38 3.73
CA LEU A 92 -4.07 -10.32 3.69
C LEU A 92 -3.09 -10.42 4.85
N LEU A 93 -3.60 -10.57 6.08
CA LEU A 93 -2.78 -10.65 7.29
C LEU A 93 -1.89 -11.90 7.29
N SER A 94 -2.43 -13.04 6.85
CA SER A 94 -1.68 -14.28 6.73
C SER A 94 -0.58 -14.19 5.67
N LEU A 95 -0.85 -13.63 4.49
CA LEU A 95 0.17 -13.41 3.47
C LEU A 95 1.31 -12.52 3.99
N ARG A 96 0.98 -11.41 4.65
CA ARG A 96 1.99 -10.51 5.23
C ARG A 96 2.89 -11.21 6.24
N LYS A 97 2.28 -12.03 7.11
CA LYS A 97 3.00 -12.80 8.14
C LYS A 97 3.84 -13.93 7.54
N GLU A 98 3.24 -14.79 6.71
CA GLU A 98 3.86 -15.99 6.16
C GLU A 98 4.98 -15.71 5.15
N LEU A 99 4.93 -14.55 4.48
CA LEU A 99 5.96 -14.09 3.55
C LEU A 99 6.92 -13.09 4.20
N GLU A 100 6.76 -12.80 5.50
CA GLU A 100 7.58 -11.83 6.25
C GLU A 100 7.63 -10.43 5.58
N LEU A 101 6.51 -9.96 5.04
CA LEU A 101 6.40 -8.67 4.35
C LEU A 101 6.38 -7.51 5.35
N PHE A 102 7.53 -7.19 5.92
CA PHE A 102 7.64 -6.25 7.04
C PHE A 102 7.64 -4.78 6.64
N ALA A 103 8.08 -4.44 5.42
CA ALA A 103 8.22 -3.07 4.96
C ALA A 103 7.11 -2.69 3.99
N ASN A 104 6.14 -1.90 4.45
CA ASN A 104 5.09 -1.38 3.61
C ASN A 104 5.42 0.04 3.16
N LEU A 105 5.59 0.21 1.86
CA LEU A 105 5.88 1.48 1.21
C LEU A 105 4.58 2.08 0.67
N ARG A 106 4.19 3.24 1.16
CA ARG A 106 2.98 3.98 0.77
C ARG A 106 3.37 5.38 0.29
N PRO A 107 3.59 5.59 -1.01
CA PRO A 107 3.82 6.92 -1.55
C PRO A 107 2.52 7.72 -1.54
N ALA A 108 2.58 8.97 -1.07
CA ALA A 108 1.50 9.94 -1.13
C ALA A 108 1.99 11.15 -1.93
N PHE A 109 1.47 11.31 -3.13
CA PHE A 109 1.86 12.37 -4.06
C PHE A 109 0.62 12.98 -4.73
N LEU A 110 0.76 14.20 -5.23
CA LEU A 110 -0.28 14.90 -5.95
C LEU A 110 0.15 15.19 -7.38
N PHE A 111 -0.70 14.85 -8.34
CA PHE A 111 -0.63 15.43 -9.68
C PHE A 111 -1.23 16.84 -9.62
N ASN A 112 -0.47 17.86 -10.03
CA ASN A 112 -0.94 19.26 -9.94
C ASN A 112 -2.28 19.48 -10.66
N GLU A 113 -2.53 18.72 -11.72
CA GLU A 113 -3.78 18.75 -12.49
C GLU A 113 -4.98 18.19 -11.71
N LEU A 114 -4.74 17.48 -10.62
CA LEU A 114 -5.77 16.94 -9.72
C LEU A 114 -5.95 17.75 -8.44
N ALA A 115 -5.22 18.85 -8.29
CA ALA A 115 -5.27 19.68 -7.08
C ALA A 115 -6.71 20.16 -6.74
N ALA A 116 -7.56 20.35 -7.77
CA ALA A 116 -8.96 20.72 -7.58
C ALA A 116 -9.85 19.58 -7.01
N ALA A 117 -9.42 18.34 -7.11
CA ALA A 117 -10.14 17.18 -6.55
C ALA A 117 -9.82 16.99 -5.05
N SER A 118 -8.72 17.56 -4.55
CA SER A 118 -8.37 17.49 -3.13
C SER A 118 -9.27 18.42 -2.29
N PRO A 119 -9.71 18.00 -1.09
CA PRO A 119 -10.42 18.87 -0.15
C PRO A 119 -9.49 19.91 0.51
N ILE A 120 -8.19 19.80 0.30
CA ILE A 120 -7.17 20.67 0.91
C ILE A 120 -6.82 21.82 -0.06
N LYS A 121 -6.52 22.99 0.50
CA LYS A 121 -6.14 24.17 -0.30
C LYS A 121 -4.88 23.89 -1.11
N ASN A 122 -4.89 24.16 -2.41
CA ASN A 122 -3.77 23.89 -3.34
C ASN A 122 -2.41 24.36 -2.82
N ARG A 123 -2.31 25.57 -2.24
CA ARG A 123 -1.06 26.12 -1.67
C ARG A 123 -0.42 25.27 -0.57
N ILE A 124 -1.15 24.30 0.01
CA ILE A 124 -0.66 23.40 1.06
C ILE A 124 -0.11 22.12 0.45
N ILE A 125 -0.72 21.63 -0.64
CA ILE A 125 -0.45 20.34 -1.24
C ILE A 125 0.31 20.41 -2.56
N GLU A 126 0.59 21.61 -3.06
CA GLU A 126 1.37 21.80 -4.29
C GLU A 126 2.74 21.12 -4.18
N ASN A 127 3.09 20.30 -5.18
CA ASN A 127 4.30 19.48 -5.21
C ASN A 127 4.42 18.43 -4.07
N LEU A 128 3.30 17.99 -3.52
CA LEU A 128 3.29 16.91 -2.52
C LEU A 128 3.95 15.65 -3.06
N ASP A 129 4.96 15.15 -2.35
CA ASP A 129 5.63 13.87 -2.62
C ASP A 129 6.25 13.31 -1.34
N ILE A 130 5.50 12.50 -0.60
CA ILE A 130 5.89 11.88 0.67
C ILE A 130 5.93 10.37 0.50
N LEU A 131 6.93 9.71 1.06
CA LEU A 131 6.95 8.26 1.21
C LEU A 131 6.73 7.89 2.67
N ILE A 132 5.68 7.14 2.98
CA ILE A 132 5.45 6.56 4.29
C ILE A 132 5.95 5.11 4.29
N VAL A 133 6.90 4.81 5.18
CA VAL A 133 7.47 3.50 5.42
C VAL A 133 6.87 2.97 6.72
N ARG A 134 5.87 2.07 6.58
CA ARG A 134 5.12 1.47 7.69
C ARG A 134 5.72 0.11 8.02
N GLU A 135 6.08 -0.13 9.28
CA GLU A 135 6.33 -1.49 9.75
C GLU A 135 5.01 -2.27 9.75
N LEU A 136 5.00 -3.51 9.21
CA LEU A 136 3.76 -4.19 8.87
C LEU A 136 3.50 -5.48 9.63
N THR A 137 4.51 -6.07 10.27
CA THR A 137 4.44 -7.43 10.84
C THR A 137 4.53 -7.49 12.36
N GLY A 138 4.68 -6.35 13.02
CA GLY A 138 4.76 -6.23 14.48
C GLY A 138 3.68 -5.31 15.07
N GLY A 139 3.94 -4.87 16.31
CA GLY A 139 3.11 -3.91 17.02
C GLY A 139 1.80 -4.48 17.53
N ILE A 140 0.81 -3.60 17.69
CA ILE A 140 -0.46 -3.93 18.34
C ILE A 140 -1.36 -4.87 17.50
N TYR A 141 -1.13 -4.96 16.19
CA TYR A 141 -1.91 -5.84 15.31
C TYR A 141 -1.55 -7.31 15.50
N PHE A 142 -0.32 -7.60 15.89
CA PHE A 142 0.22 -8.96 16.04
C PHE A 142 0.70 -9.29 17.44
N GLY A 143 0.73 -8.29 18.33
CA GLY A 143 1.22 -8.50 19.70
C GLY A 143 0.30 -9.38 20.53
N GLU A 144 0.91 -10.26 21.33
CA GLU A 144 0.24 -11.12 22.29
C GLU A 144 0.74 -10.82 23.71
N PRO A 145 -0.06 -11.01 24.76
CA PRO A 145 -1.44 -11.49 24.77
C PRO A 145 -2.45 -10.39 24.36
N ARG A 146 -3.60 -10.82 23.83
CA ARG A 146 -4.77 -9.97 23.57
C ARG A 146 -6.04 -10.74 23.88
N ALA A 147 -7.02 -10.09 24.47
CA ALA A 147 -8.28 -10.73 24.84
C ALA A 147 -9.41 -9.73 25.11
N ILE A 148 -10.63 -10.23 25.02
CA ILE A 148 -11.81 -9.67 25.70
C ILE A 148 -12.08 -10.59 26.90
N VAL A 149 -12.04 -10.04 28.11
CA VAL A 149 -12.25 -10.77 29.38
C VAL A 149 -13.66 -10.45 29.88
N GLU A 150 -14.60 -11.35 29.59
CA GLU A 150 -16.01 -11.17 29.92
C GLU A 150 -16.37 -11.67 31.34
N ASN A 151 -15.56 -12.58 31.92
CA ASN A 151 -15.83 -13.26 33.16
C ASN A 151 -15.40 -12.46 34.42
N GLU A 152 -14.90 -11.24 34.25
CA GLU A 152 -14.53 -10.33 35.33
C GLU A 152 -15.52 -9.18 35.46
N ASP A 153 -15.61 -8.57 36.62
CA ASP A 153 -16.51 -7.43 36.90
C ASP A 153 -15.66 -6.20 37.30
N PRO A 154 -15.62 -5.13 36.49
CA PRO A 154 -16.23 -5.00 35.15
C PRO A 154 -15.45 -5.79 34.06
N PRO A 155 -16.13 -6.22 32.98
CA PRO A 155 -15.47 -6.79 31.82
C PRO A 155 -14.46 -5.81 31.21
N TYR A 156 -13.36 -6.31 30.64
CA TYR A 156 -12.37 -5.48 30.00
C TYR A 156 -11.74 -6.16 28.76
N ALA A 157 -11.09 -5.35 27.93
CA ALA A 157 -10.35 -5.85 26.76
C ALA A 157 -8.96 -5.22 26.71
N PHE A 158 -7.99 -5.96 26.16
CA PHE A 158 -6.62 -5.46 25.99
C PHE A 158 -5.97 -6.01 24.73
N ASN A 159 -5.02 -5.22 24.18
CA ASN A 159 -4.10 -5.61 23.14
C ASN A 159 -2.68 -5.25 23.57
N THR A 160 -1.71 -6.04 23.19
CA THR A 160 -0.29 -5.79 23.47
C THR A 160 0.38 -5.13 22.27
N MET A 161 1.02 -3.98 22.48
CA MET A 161 1.91 -3.38 21.49
C MET A 161 3.35 -3.75 21.81
N VAL A 162 3.99 -4.55 20.96
CA VAL A 162 5.36 -5.02 21.16
C VAL A 162 6.19 -4.88 19.89
N TYR A 163 7.44 -4.45 20.07
CA TYR A 163 8.48 -4.44 19.04
C TYR A 163 9.80 -4.87 19.66
N ASN A 164 10.52 -5.73 18.96
CA ASN A 164 11.90 -6.05 19.30
C ASN A 164 12.90 -5.19 18.48
N GLU A 165 14.14 -5.20 18.89
CA GLU A 165 15.20 -4.40 18.27
C GLU A 165 15.39 -4.69 16.77
N ASN A 166 15.30 -5.97 16.37
CA ASN A 166 15.51 -6.38 14.97
C ASN A 166 14.37 -5.87 14.07
N GLU A 167 13.12 -5.89 14.55
CA GLU A 167 11.98 -5.35 13.82
C GLU A 167 12.13 -3.86 13.56
N ILE A 168 12.56 -3.11 14.58
CA ILE A 168 12.78 -1.67 14.44
C ILE A 168 13.96 -1.40 13.51
N LYS A 169 15.08 -2.10 13.67
CA LYS A 169 16.27 -1.92 12.83
C LYS A 169 16.00 -2.20 11.36
N ARG A 170 15.29 -3.30 11.03
CA ARG A 170 15.01 -3.64 9.63
C ARG A 170 14.15 -2.61 8.93
N ILE A 171 13.12 -2.08 9.59
CA ILE A 171 12.27 -1.06 8.98
C ILE A 171 12.95 0.32 8.92
N ALA A 172 13.69 0.69 9.95
CA ALA A 172 14.48 1.91 9.96
C ALA A 172 15.53 1.93 8.84
N LYS A 173 16.20 0.79 8.59
CA LYS A 173 17.13 0.64 7.47
C LYS A 173 16.45 0.96 6.13
N VAL A 174 15.28 0.38 5.86
CA VAL A 174 14.52 0.66 4.64
C VAL A 174 14.18 2.15 4.52
N ALA A 175 13.82 2.79 5.63
CA ALA A 175 13.47 4.20 5.65
C ALA A 175 14.69 5.11 5.41
N PHE A 176 15.82 4.85 6.05
CA PHE A 176 17.07 5.58 5.82
C PHE A 176 17.56 5.45 4.37
N GLU A 177 17.60 4.23 3.83
CA GLU A 177 17.98 3.96 2.43
C GLU A 177 17.01 4.61 1.42
N SER A 178 15.73 4.73 1.79
CA SER A 178 14.75 5.45 0.99
C SER A 178 15.01 6.96 1.03
N ALA A 179 15.29 7.53 2.19
CA ALA A 179 15.62 8.94 2.34
C ALA A 179 16.88 9.31 1.56
N GLN A 180 17.94 8.47 1.59
CA GLN A 180 19.16 8.68 0.78
C GLN A 180 18.89 8.76 -0.72
N LYS A 181 17.92 8.01 -1.22
CA LYS A 181 17.52 8.00 -2.64
C LYS A 181 16.55 9.12 -3.02
N ARG A 182 16.10 9.91 -2.03
CA ARG A 182 15.15 11.02 -2.18
C ARG A 182 15.78 12.34 -1.70
N GLY A 183 15.04 13.12 -0.92
CA GLY A 183 15.48 14.45 -0.44
C GLY A 183 16.41 14.44 0.78
N GLY A 184 16.80 13.27 1.30
CA GLY A 184 17.70 13.15 2.45
C GLY A 184 17.07 13.48 3.80
N LYS A 185 15.73 13.49 3.91
CA LYS A 185 15.02 13.78 5.16
C LYS A 185 14.19 12.59 5.63
N LEU A 186 14.39 12.19 6.88
CA LEU A 186 13.64 11.13 7.55
C LEU A 186 12.95 11.66 8.80
N CYS A 187 11.63 11.51 8.89
CA CYS A 187 10.87 11.77 10.10
C CYS A 187 10.44 10.42 10.73
N SER A 188 10.99 10.11 11.91
CA SER A 188 10.53 8.95 12.70
C SER A 188 9.34 9.34 13.57
N VAL A 189 8.21 8.70 13.33
CA VAL A 189 6.94 9.04 13.99
C VAL A 189 6.53 7.96 14.99
N GLU A 190 6.28 8.40 16.23
CA GLU A 190 5.99 7.53 17.37
C GLU A 190 5.22 8.31 18.47
N LYS A 191 5.04 7.71 19.66
CA LYS A 191 4.36 8.31 20.81
C LYS A 191 5.21 8.21 22.09
N ALA A 192 6.50 8.57 22.02
CA ALA A 192 7.49 8.37 23.08
C ALA A 192 7.21 9.18 24.36
N ASN A 193 6.36 10.19 24.31
CA ASN A 193 5.95 10.92 25.51
C ASN A 193 5.03 10.11 26.45
N VAL A 194 4.47 8.97 25.96
CA VAL A 194 3.50 8.14 26.71
C VAL A 194 3.89 6.66 26.71
N LEU A 195 4.35 6.11 25.56
CA LEU A 195 4.53 4.68 25.37
C LEU A 195 6.00 4.25 25.51
N GLU A 196 6.28 3.25 26.33
CA GLU A 196 7.63 2.67 26.50
C GLU A 196 8.15 2.07 25.19
N VAL A 197 7.30 1.37 24.43
CA VAL A 197 7.65 0.81 23.13
C VAL A 197 8.06 1.89 22.12
N SER A 198 7.47 3.07 22.22
CA SER A 198 7.83 4.22 21.36
C SER A 198 9.14 4.89 21.81
N LYS A 199 9.44 4.91 23.10
CA LYS A 199 10.77 5.36 23.60
C LYS A 199 11.88 4.43 23.11
N PHE A 200 11.63 3.13 23.14
CA PHE A 200 12.55 2.11 22.63
C PHE A 200 12.75 2.26 21.13
N TRP A 201 11.67 2.43 20.36
CA TRP A 201 11.70 2.74 18.92
C TRP A 201 12.59 3.96 18.63
N ARG A 202 12.32 5.09 19.29
CA ARG A 202 13.08 6.33 19.12
C ARG A 202 14.57 6.13 19.40
N SER A 203 14.93 5.42 20.46
CA SER A 203 16.31 5.19 20.84
C SER A 203 17.08 4.42 19.75
N ILE A 204 16.48 3.37 19.20
CA ILE A 204 17.08 2.54 18.13
C ILE A 204 17.23 3.33 16.84
N VAL A 205 16.17 4.04 16.39
CA VAL A 205 16.23 4.85 15.18
C VAL A 205 17.27 5.97 15.31
N SER A 206 17.39 6.62 16.48
CA SER A 206 18.40 7.64 16.75
C SER A 206 19.83 7.07 16.74
N ASP A 207 20.00 5.84 17.21
CA ASP A 207 21.32 5.20 17.20
C ASP A 207 21.74 4.83 15.77
N MET A 208 20.81 4.31 14.96
CA MET A 208 21.06 4.00 13.56
C MET A 208 21.37 5.20 12.69
N ALA A 209 20.89 6.40 13.03
CA ALA A 209 21.20 7.63 12.28
C ALA A 209 22.70 7.92 12.17
N LYS A 210 23.52 7.39 13.08
CA LYS A 210 24.98 7.52 13.04
C LYS A 210 25.61 6.86 11.81
N ASP A 211 24.95 5.83 11.27
CA ASP A 211 25.39 5.10 10.08
C ASP A 211 24.90 5.77 8.77
N TYR A 212 24.06 6.81 8.87
CA TYR A 212 23.47 7.54 7.74
C TYR A 212 23.69 9.07 7.89
N PRO A 213 24.94 9.56 7.90
CA PRO A 213 25.26 10.96 8.18
C PRO A 213 24.75 11.94 7.11
N ASP A 214 24.34 11.45 5.95
CA ASP A 214 23.75 12.20 4.84
C ASP A 214 22.21 12.31 4.93
N VAL A 215 21.59 11.73 5.97
CA VAL A 215 20.14 11.80 6.19
C VAL A 215 19.84 12.66 7.42
N GLU A 216 19.05 13.71 7.23
CA GLU A 216 18.53 14.54 8.32
C GLU A 216 17.41 13.80 9.05
N LEU A 217 17.70 13.26 10.25
CA LEU A 217 16.68 12.59 11.09
C LEU A 217 15.97 13.61 11.98
N SER A 218 14.64 13.53 11.98
CA SER A 218 13.76 14.18 12.95
C SER A 218 12.85 13.18 13.63
N HIS A 219 12.34 13.54 14.82
CA HIS A 219 11.34 12.74 15.54
C HIS A 219 10.08 13.56 15.78
N GLN A 220 8.92 12.98 15.56
CA GLN A 220 7.65 13.66 15.79
C GLN A 220 6.63 12.73 16.46
N LEU A 221 5.76 13.30 17.31
CA LEU A 221 4.66 12.55 17.90
C LEU A 221 3.56 12.33 16.87
N ALA A 222 2.95 11.14 16.87
CA ALA A 222 1.97 10.72 15.88
C ALA A 222 0.77 11.67 15.73
N ASP A 223 0.24 12.19 16.84
CA ASP A 223 -0.84 13.16 16.84
C ASP A 223 -0.43 14.50 16.22
N ASN A 224 0.78 14.98 16.50
CA ASN A 224 1.29 16.17 15.83
C ASN A 224 1.53 15.92 14.35
N THR A 225 2.06 14.75 13.96
CA THR A 225 2.28 14.40 12.55
C THR A 225 0.95 14.36 11.79
N ALA A 226 -0.10 13.79 12.37
CA ALA A 226 -1.44 13.78 11.77
C ALA A 226 -1.95 15.20 11.48
N MET A 227 -1.76 16.13 12.43
CA MET A 227 -2.11 17.54 12.24
C MET A 227 -1.23 18.20 11.17
N GLN A 228 0.09 17.95 11.19
CA GLN A 228 1.04 18.57 10.28
C GLN A 228 0.90 18.05 8.82
N LEU A 229 0.48 16.81 8.61
CA LEU A 229 0.13 16.32 7.29
C LEU A 229 -0.97 17.17 6.63
N VAL A 230 -1.93 17.67 7.41
CA VAL A 230 -3.00 18.55 6.89
C VAL A 230 -2.54 20.00 6.75
N LEU A 231 -1.68 20.49 7.66
CA LEU A 231 -1.29 21.92 7.73
C LEU A 231 -0.07 22.25 6.85
N ASN A 232 0.93 21.38 6.83
CA ASN A 232 2.20 21.59 6.14
C ASN A 232 2.85 20.26 5.74
N PRO A 233 2.23 19.49 4.81
CA PRO A 233 2.73 18.16 4.43
C PRO A 233 4.11 18.21 3.73
N ASN A 234 4.42 19.28 3.02
CA ASN A 234 5.67 19.43 2.26
C ASN A 234 6.94 19.54 3.11
N GLN A 235 6.81 19.57 4.44
CA GLN A 235 7.96 19.44 5.34
C GLN A 235 8.53 18.02 5.36
N TYR A 236 7.74 17.02 4.96
CA TYR A 236 8.13 15.62 4.97
C TYR A 236 8.63 15.16 3.60
N ASP A 237 9.65 14.29 3.61
CA ASP A 237 10.13 13.53 2.46
C ASP A 237 9.87 12.04 2.70
N VAL A 238 10.49 11.46 3.75
CA VAL A 238 10.22 10.10 4.18
C VAL A 238 9.74 10.10 5.63
N ILE A 239 8.68 9.36 5.90
CA ILE A 239 8.15 9.11 7.25
C ILE A 239 8.34 7.61 7.55
N VAL A 240 8.93 7.27 8.71
CA VAL A 240 8.93 5.90 9.21
C VAL A 240 8.08 5.80 10.46
N SER A 241 7.25 4.76 10.56
CA SER A 241 6.38 4.57 11.72
C SER A 241 6.04 3.10 11.97
N SER A 242 5.57 2.83 13.19
CA SER A 242 5.01 1.54 13.61
C SER A 242 3.74 1.21 12.81
N ASN A 243 3.28 -0.04 12.94
CA ASN A 243 2.14 -0.56 12.19
C ASN A 243 0.89 0.32 12.32
N LEU A 244 0.38 0.51 13.54
CA LEU A 244 -0.85 1.28 13.78
C LEU A 244 -0.73 2.75 13.36
N PHE A 245 0.33 3.43 13.78
CA PHE A 245 0.49 4.84 13.45
C PHE A 245 0.74 5.05 11.96
N GLY A 246 1.52 4.16 11.32
CA GLY A 246 1.76 4.20 9.88
C GLY A 246 0.49 4.01 9.06
N ASP A 247 -0.45 3.17 9.54
CA ASP A 247 -1.76 2.98 8.92
C ASP A 247 -2.58 4.27 8.92
N ILE A 248 -2.80 4.81 10.11
CA ILE A 248 -3.60 6.04 10.28
C ILE A 248 -2.99 7.21 9.49
N LEU A 249 -1.67 7.39 9.58
CA LEU A 249 -0.99 8.50 8.91
C LEU A 249 -1.00 8.39 7.40
N SER A 250 -0.91 7.17 6.85
CA SER A 250 -0.97 6.97 5.40
C SER A 250 -2.37 7.22 4.84
N ASP A 251 -3.43 6.91 5.60
CA ASP A 251 -4.80 7.21 5.17
C ASP A 251 -5.08 8.72 5.22
N ILE A 252 -4.54 9.43 6.21
CA ILE A 252 -4.58 10.90 6.23
C ILE A 252 -3.82 11.45 5.01
N ALA A 253 -2.62 10.94 4.72
CA ALA A 253 -1.84 11.37 3.57
C ALA A 253 -2.54 11.07 2.23
N ALA A 254 -3.29 9.96 2.16
CA ALA A 254 -4.09 9.62 0.99
C ALA A 254 -5.14 10.67 0.66
N THR A 255 -5.75 11.30 1.65
CA THR A 255 -6.76 12.36 1.43
C THR A 255 -6.17 13.61 0.75
N LEU A 256 -4.85 13.83 0.87
CA LEU A 256 -4.17 14.98 0.27
C LEU A 256 -4.08 14.86 -1.25
N SER A 257 -4.00 13.64 -1.79
CA SER A 257 -3.88 13.37 -3.23
C SER A 257 -5.18 13.58 -4.04
N GLY A 258 -6.30 13.80 -3.35
CA GLY A 258 -7.62 13.97 -3.95
C GLY A 258 -8.40 12.66 -4.13
N SER A 259 -7.76 11.51 -4.23
CA SER A 259 -8.42 10.19 -4.23
C SER A 259 -7.47 9.10 -3.77
N ILE A 260 -7.95 8.22 -2.91
CA ILE A 260 -7.26 6.99 -2.50
C ILE A 260 -7.07 6.02 -3.69
N GLY A 261 -7.91 6.14 -4.74
CA GLY A 261 -7.80 5.38 -5.99
C GLY A 261 -6.56 5.71 -6.83
N MET A 262 -5.76 6.69 -6.41
CA MET A 262 -4.50 7.08 -7.04
C MET A 262 -3.26 6.51 -6.35
N LEU A 263 -3.39 5.94 -5.16
CA LEU A 263 -2.26 5.61 -4.31
C LEU A 263 -1.93 4.10 -4.31
N PRO A 264 -0.75 3.73 -4.84
CA PRO A 264 -0.25 2.37 -4.77
C PRO A 264 0.36 2.05 -3.42
N SER A 265 0.58 0.76 -3.15
CA SER A 265 1.45 0.33 -2.07
C SER A 265 2.26 -0.91 -2.43
N ALA A 266 3.39 -1.10 -1.75
CA ALA A 266 4.23 -2.27 -1.83
C ALA A 266 4.56 -2.78 -0.43
N SER A 267 4.33 -4.06 -0.17
CA SER A 267 4.75 -4.74 1.05
C SER A 267 5.89 -5.69 0.71
N LEU A 268 7.07 -5.47 1.27
CA LEU A 268 8.31 -6.13 0.88
C LEU A 268 8.92 -6.93 2.04
N ASN A 269 9.58 -8.04 1.73
CA ASN A 269 10.45 -8.74 2.64
C ASN A 269 11.95 -8.47 2.34
N SER A 270 12.83 -9.14 3.07
CA SER A 270 14.28 -8.96 2.93
C SER A 270 14.87 -9.52 1.61
N SER A 271 14.14 -10.40 0.91
CA SER A 271 14.58 -11.04 -0.34
C SER A 271 14.03 -10.35 -1.60
N SER A 272 13.43 -9.17 -1.46
CA SER A 272 12.75 -8.43 -2.54
C SER A 272 11.49 -9.12 -3.09
N GLN A 273 11.00 -10.18 -2.46
CA GLN A 273 9.64 -10.65 -2.73
C GLN A 273 8.65 -9.63 -2.18
N GLY A 274 7.58 -9.35 -2.94
CA GLY A 274 6.64 -8.31 -2.57
C GLY A 274 5.19 -8.64 -2.91
N MET A 275 4.29 -8.04 -2.12
CA MET A 275 2.88 -7.95 -2.41
C MET A 275 2.51 -6.50 -2.69
N TYR A 276 1.80 -6.29 -3.77
CA TYR A 276 1.50 -4.98 -4.35
C TYR A 276 0.00 -4.82 -4.44
N GLU A 277 -0.51 -3.82 -3.75
CA GLU A 277 -1.95 -3.60 -3.57
C GLU A 277 -2.26 -2.10 -3.59
N PRO A 278 -3.44 -1.67 -4.07
CA PRO A 278 -3.87 -0.30 -3.88
C PRO A 278 -4.11 -0.01 -2.38
N CYS A 279 -4.04 1.26 -1.99
CA CYS A 279 -4.34 1.65 -0.61
C CYS A 279 -5.84 1.59 -0.27
N HIS A 280 -6.73 1.59 -1.28
CA HIS A 280 -8.17 1.51 -1.09
C HIS A 280 -8.65 0.09 -0.74
N GLY A 281 -9.83 -0.01 -0.11
CA GLY A 281 -10.50 -1.28 0.18
C GLY A 281 -11.31 -1.81 -1.01
N SER A 282 -12.21 -2.75 -0.71
CA SER A 282 -13.05 -3.46 -1.69
C SER A 282 -14.23 -2.66 -2.25
N ALA A 283 -14.61 -1.53 -1.60
CA ALA A 283 -15.69 -0.63 -2.02
C ALA A 283 -16.92 -1.37 -2.60
N PRO A 284 -17.60 -2.21 -1.81
CA PRO A 284 -18.66 -3.09 -2.29
C PRO A 284 -19.89 -2.35 -2.85
N ASP A 285 -20.04 -1.08 -2.48
CA ASP A 285 -21.10 -0.18 -2.93
C ASP A 285 -20.98 0.21 -4.41
N ILE A 286 -19.80 0.20 -4.97
CA ILE A 286 -19.54 0.54 -6.38
C ILE A 286 -19.03 -0.64 -7.22
N ALA A 287 -18.86 -1.81 -6.61
CA ALA A 287 -18.36 -3.00 -7.29
C ALA A 287 -19.29 -3.41 -8.46
N GLY A 288 -18.70 -3.67 -9.63
CA GLY A 288 -19.41 -4.03 -10.85
C GLY A 288 -20.13 -2.87 -11.55
N MET A 289 -19.96 -1.64 -11.08
CA MET A 289 -20.57 -0.46 -11.71
C MET A 289 -19.69 0.16 -12.80
N ASP A 290 -18.48 -0.36 -13.03
CA ASP A 290 -17.51 0.13 -14.01
C ASP A 290 -17.10 1.59 -13.80
N ILE A 291 -16.99 2.00 -12.51
CA ILE A 291 -16.64 3.38 -12.11
C ILE A 291 -15.44 3.46 -11.14
N ALA A 292 -14.93 2.32 -10.68
CA ALA A 292 -13.76 2.27 -9.81
C ALA A 292 -12.51 2.78 -10.54
N ASN A 293 -11.64 3.46 -9.81
CA ASN A 293 -10.37 3.95 -10.35
C ASN A 293 -9.29 2.86 -10.29
N PRO A 294 -8.79 2.31 -11.42
CA PRO A 294 -7.78 1.26 -11.39
C PRO A 294 -6.34 1.78 -11.34
N ILE A 295 -6.13 3.11 -11.31
CA ILE A 295 -4.78 3.71 -11.40
C ILE A 295 -3.90 3.29 -10.23
N ALA A 296 -4.43 3.21 -9.01
CA ALA A 296 -3.67 2.73 -7.85
C ALA A 296 -3.15 1.30 -8.04
N MET A 297 -3.96 0.39 -8.62
CA MET A 297 -3.55 -0.98 -8.90
C MET A 297 -2.52 -1.05 -10.05
N ILE A 298 -2.69 -0.24 -11.09
CA ILE A 298 -1.71 -0.13 -12.20
C ILE A 298 -0.39 0.47 -11.70
N ALA A 299 -0.43 1.47 -10.82
CA ALA A 299 0.76 2.03 -10.19
C ALA A 299 1.43 1.01 -9.24
N SER A 300 0.63 0.18 -8.54
CA SER A 300 1.15 -0.94 -7.73
C SER A 300 1.85 -2.00 -8.59
N LEU A 301 1.35 -2.29 -9.80
CA LEU A 301 2.08 -3.07 -10.80
C LEU A 301 3.41 -2.40 -11.17
N GLY A 302 3.45 -1.08 -11.34
CA GLY A 302 4.69 -0.32 -11.54
C GLY A 302 5.68 -0.55 -10.40
N MET A 303 5.23 -0.53 -9.13
CA MET A 303 6.07 -0.86 -7.99
C MET A 303 6.55 -2.31 -8.02
N ALA A 304 5.73 -3.28 -8.44
CA ALA A 304 6.14 -4.68 -8.60
C ALA A 304 7.27 -4.83 -9.63
N LEU A 305 7.14 -4.17 -10.77
CA LEU A 305 8.17 -4.13 -11.81
C LEU A 305 9.50 -3.58 -11.28
N LYS A 306 9.44 -2.56 -10.42
CA LYS A 306 10.62 -1.90 -9.85
C LYS A 306 11.32 -2.71 -8.76
N TYR A 307 10.55 -3.27 -7.81
CA TYR A 307 11.11 -3.82 -6.57
C TYR A 307 11.34 -5.33 -6.62
N SER A 308 10.49 -6.10 -7.33
CA SER A 308 10.56 -7.58 -7.36
C SER A 308 10.94 -8.15 -8.72
N LEU A 309 10.59 -7.46 -9.81
CA LEU A 309 10.68 -8.02 -11.16
C LEU A 309 11.86 -7.49 -11.99
N ASP A 310 12.72 -6.64 -11.40
CA ASP A 310 13.92 -6.07 -12.01
C ASP A 310 13.66 -5.29 -13.33
N GLN A 311 12.48 -4.64 -13.45
CA GLN A 311 12.04 -3.90 -14.64
C GLN A 311 11.84 -2.41 -14.34
N LYS A 312 12.87 -1.75 -13.79
CA LYS A 312 12.77 -0.32 -13.41
C LYS A 312 12.36 0.59 -14.57
N VAL A 313 12.86 0.34 -15.78
CA VAL A 313 12.52 1.17 -16.97
C VAL A 313 11.03 1.09 -17.28
N LEU A 314 10.42 -0.10 -17.19
CA LEU A 314 9.00 -0.29 -17.41
C LEU A 314 8.16 0.31 -16.28
N SER A 315 8.63 0.24 -15.04
CA SER A 315 8.02 0.98 -13.92
C SER A 315 7.97 2.48 -14.22
N ASP A 316 9.11 3.07 -14.57
CA ASP A 316 9.20 4.48 -14.91
C ASP A 316 8.30 4.85 -16.13
N SER A 317 8.06 3.92 -17.06
CA SER A 317 7.15 4.14 -18.21
C SER A 317 5.67 4.15 -17.77
N ILE A 318 5.27 3.27 -16.83
CA ILE A 318 3.92 3.31 -16.24
C ILE A 318 3.69 4.66 -15.53
N ASP A 319 4.65 5.12 -14.74
CA ASP A 319 4.55 6.40 -14.03
C ASP A 319 4.37 7.57 -15.01
N ARG A 320 5.14 7.57 -16.12
CA ARG A 320 4.98 8.57 -17.19
C ARG A 320 3.63 8.46 -17.88
N ALA A 321 3.16 7.26 -18.18
CA ALA A 321 1.87 7.04 -18.83
C ALA A 321 0.70 7.53 -17.96
N ILE A 322 0.75 7.30 -16.64
CA ILE A 322 -0.26 7.82 -15.71
C ILE A 322 -0.22 9.35 -15.66
N LYS A 323 0.98 9.97 -15.62
CA LYS A 323 1.12 11.44 -15.70
C LYS A 323 0.52 11.99 -16.99
N GLU A 324 0.81 11.37 -18.11
CA GLU A 324 0.29 11.80 -19.41
C GLU A 324 -1.23 11.59 -19.53
N PHE A 325 -1.78 10.49 -18.99
CA PHE A 325 -3.22 10.26 -18.88
C PHE A 325 -3.91 11.44 -18.16
N ILE A 326 -3.37 11.83 -17.01
CA ILE A 326 -3.89 12.95 -16.23
C ILE A 326 -3.71 14.28 -16.97
N ALA A 327 -2.54 14.54 -17.59
CA ALA A 327 -2.25 15.76 -18.34
C ALA A 327 -3.14 15.93 -19.57
N LYS A 328 -3.53 14.83 -20.24
CA LYS A 328 -4.49 14.83 -21.35
C LYS A 328 -5.95 15.09 -20.93
N GLY A 329 -6.21 15.21 -19.63
CA GLY A 329 -7.55 15.51 -19.11
C GLY A 329 -8.40 14.28 -18.84
N TYR A 330 -7.88 13.05 -18.98
CA TYR A 330 -8.62 11.84 -18.59
C TYR A 330 -8.81 11.78 -17.09
N ARG A 331 -10.03 11.45 -16.65
CA ARG A 331 -10.42 11.37 -15.25
C ARG A 331 -11.34 10.18 -15.03
N THR A 332 -11.08 9.39 -14.00
CA THR A 332 -12.08 8.46 -13.46
C THR A 332 -13.10 9.22 -12.62
N LYS A 333 -14.20 8.57 -12.24
CA LYS A 333 -15.31 9.25 -11.56
C LYS A 333 -14.92 9.94 -10.26
N ASP A 334 -14.04 9.32 -9.48
CA ASP A 334 -13.56 9.80 -8.16
C ASP A 334 -12.69 11.06 -8.24
N ILE A 335 -12.01 11.29 -9.36
CA ILE A 335 -11.15 12.46 -9.62
C ILE A 335 -11.71 13.41 -10.67
N SER A 336 -12.91 13.15 -11.18
CA SER A 336 -13.61 14.05 -12.10
C SER A 336 -14.30 15.17 -11.31
N THR A 337 -14.22 16.38 -11.84
CA THR A 337 -14.92 17.56 -11.29
C THR A 337 -16.24 17.85 -12.05
N ASN A 338 -16.60 17.02 -13.02
CA ASN A 338 -17.84 17.11 -13.80
C ASN A 338 -18.42 15.68 -13.99
N ASP A 339 -19.52 15.58 -14.74
CA ASP A 339 -20.18 14.29 -15.01
C ASP A 339 -19.50 13.46 -16.13
N GLU A 340 -18.45 13.99 -16.76
CA GLU A 340 -17.68 13.27 -17.78
C GLU A 340 -16.51 12.52 -17.10
N TYR A 341 -16.43 11.22 -17.31
CA TYR A 341 -15.35 10.38 -16.76
C TYR A 341 -15.09 9.16 -17.63
N VAL A 342 -13.88 8.62 -17.48
CA VAL A 342 -13.43 7.37 -18.12
C VAL A 342 -13.87 6.21 -17.21
N LYS A 343 -14.46 5.18 -17.80
CA LYS A 343 -14.86 3.96 -17.07
C LYS A 343 -13.65 3.13 -16.67
N THR A 344 -13.79 2.30 -15.62
CA THR A 344 -12.76 1.37 -15.16
C THR A 344 -12.18 0.54 -16.31
N SER A 345 -13.07 -0.04 -17.14
CA SER A 345 -12.73 -0.90 -18.28
C SER A 345 -12.01 -0.21 -19.43
N GLU A 346 -12.03 1.13 -19.49
CA GLU A 346 -11.39 1.92 -20.56
C GLU A 346 -9.98 2.39 -20.19
N VAL A 347 -9.65 2.49 -18.88
CA VAL A 347 -8.40 3.08 -18.41
C VAL A 347 -7.18 2.32 -18.93
N ALA A 348 -7.19 0.98 -18.87
CA ALA A 348 -6.06 0.16 -19.31
C ALA A 348 -5.77 0.38 -20.80
N SER A 349 -6.79 0.36 -21.67
CA SER A 349 -6.62 0.57 -23.12
C SER A 349 -6.06 1.93 -23.45
N ILE A 350 -6.48 3.01 -22.75
CA ILE A 350 -5.95 4.36 -22.91
C ILE A 350 -4.48 4.43 -22.50
N LEU A 351 -4.13 3.85 -21.33
CA LEU A 351 -2.74 3.81 -20.87
C LEU A 351 -1.84 3.00 -21.80
N ILE A 352 -2.31 1.88 -22.33
CA ILE A 352 -1.58 1.08 -23.34
C ILE A 352 -1.37 1.92 -24.62
N GLY A 353 -2.37 2.69 -25.05
CA GLY A 353 -2.22 3.62 -26.16
C GLY A 353 -1.14 4.68 -25.93
N ILE A 354 -1.00 5.17 -24.70
CA ILE A 354 0.07 6.11 -24.30
C ILE A 354 1.42 5.40 -24.29
N LEU A 355 1.52 4.21 -23.68
CA LEU A 355 2.74 3.44 -23.58
C LEU A 355 3.33 3.06 -24.95
N LYS A 356 2.50 2.83 -25.97
CA LYS A 356 2.95 2.53 -27.35
C LYS A 356 3.57 3.74 -28.06
N ASN A 357 3.25 4.95 -27.65
CA ASN A 357 3.68 6.18 -28.31
C ASN A 357 4.81 6.91 -27.57
N GLY A 358 5.20 6.47 -26.38
CA GLY A 358 6.24 7.06 -25.54
C GLY A 358 7.41 6.12 -25.31
#